data_f967fd66df7b08338b815ce72cb8da87
#
_entry.id   f967fd66df7b08338b815ce72cb8da87
#
_cell.length_a   1.000
_cell.length_b   1.000
_cell.length_c   1.000
_cell.angle_alpha   90.00
_cell.angle_beta   90.00
_cell.angle_gamma   90.00
#
_symmetry.space_group_name_H-M   'P 1'
#
loop_
_entity.id
_entity.type
_entity.pdbx_description
1 polymer ?
#
loop_
_entity_poly.entity_id
_entity_poly.type
_entity_poly.pdbx_seq_one_letter_code
_entity_poly.pdbx_strand_id
1 'polypeptide(L)'
;PESTPRPLAETPPYIRRTARGRLLITVAEPVIHDGHTVGVLQLTRVASQVDRSLFAIRSTILSLVFMALILTVLLSWYLSLTIARPLLRLAASAQIMRDTTGRTGTVPARLLARRDEIGDVARALQASAQALWKRMDAIERFAADVSHEIKNPLSSIRSAIETLLRIEDLNQQRRLLTIINDDVRRLDRLITDISDASRLDAEMSRAKAKPLAIGPLLSVLAEIHQATRQDGQPVIVTDIHHDTPERPLEVLAVEDRLVQVLRNLIGNAISFSPPDGRIVLHAAPSGTMVNISVSDQGPGIPQGKLDSIFDRFYSERPKDENFGQHSGLGLSISRQIVEALHGAINVENLHDGHGHVSGACFTIQLPRAPAPPAPSRRT
;
A
#
# COMPACT_ATOMS: atom_id res chain seq x y z
N PRO A 1 64.40 -54.56 -73.31
CA PRO A 1 64.03 -53.77 -72.15
C PRO A 1 62.79 -54.39 -71.52
N GLU A 2 63.01 -55.01 -70.39
CA GLU A 2 61.99 -55.64 -69.55
C GLU A 2 61.02 -54.59 -69.02
N SER A 3 59.78 -54.69 -69.44
CA SER A 3 58.68 -53.96 -68.84
C SER A 3 58.25 -54.71 -67.59
N THR A 4 58.62 -54.20 -66.41
CA THR A 4 58.11 -54.63 -65.10
C THR A 4 56.58 -54.57 -65.10
N PRO A 5 55.89 -55.67 -64.76
CA PRO A 5 54.44 -55.67 -64.74
C PRO A 5 53.97 -54.72 -63.61
N ARG A 6 53.17 -53.74 -63.96
CA ARG A 6 52.45 -52.87 -62.96
C ARG A 6 51.59 -53.76 -62.05
N PRO A 7 51.70 -53.65 -60.77
CA PRO A 7 50.78 -54.34 -59.89
C PRO A 7 49.32 -53.84 -60.21
N LEU A 8 48.48 -54.82 -60.59
CA LEU A 8 47.04 -54.56 -60.79
C LEU A 8 46.45 -54.05 -59.48
N ALA A 9 45.97 -52.79 -59.50
CA ALA A 9 45.34 -52.20 -58.37
C ALA A 9 44.12 -53.04 -57.93
N GLU A 10 44.10 -53.46 -56.70
CA GLU A 10 42.93 -54.10 -56.08
C GLU A 10 41.68 -53.29 -56.39
N THR A 11 40.73 -53.86 -57.11
CA THR A 11 39.46 -53.20 -57.42
C THR A 11 38.62 -53.21 -56.16
N PRO A 12 38.19 -52.01 -55.69
CA PRO A 12 37.38 -51.94 -54.48
C PRO A 12 36.09 -52.74 -54.63
N PRO A 13 35.54 -53.31 -53.54
CA PRO A 13 34.32 -54.11 -53.61
C PRO A 13 33.14 -53.25 -54.11
N TYR A 14 32.39 -53.80 -55.08
CA TYR A 14 31.19 -53.14 -55.60
C TYR A 14 30.00 -53.44 -54.71
N ILE A 15 29.34 -52.38 -54.22
CA ILE A 15 28.14 -52.48 -53.39
C ILE A 15 26.93 -52.21 -54.30
N ARG A 16 26.04 -53.17 -54.46
CA ARG A 16 24.78 -53.00 -55.20
C ARG A 16 23.58 -53.38 -54.34
N ARG A 17 22.46 -52.72 -54.60
CA ARG A 17 21.18 -53.16 -54.06
C ARG A 17 20.37 -53.88 -55.13
N THR A 18 19.84 -55.03 -54.81
CA THR A 18 18.92 -55.75 -55.70
C THR A 18 17.55 -54.97 -55.78
N ALA A 19 16.76 -55.27 -56.82
CA ALA A 19 15.40 -54.75 -56.96
C ALA A 19 14.50 -55.05 -55.72
N ARG A 20 14.87 -56.05 -54.91
CA ARG A 20 14.20 -56.39 -53.62
C ARG A 20 14.88 -55.72 -52.42
N GLY A 21 15.75 -54.70 -52.63
CA GLY A 21 16.38 -53.92 -51.57
C GLY A 21 17.55 -54.61 -50.84
N ARG A 22 17.93 -55.82 -51.14
CA ARG A 22 19.04 -56.54 -50.45
C ARG A 22 20.40 -56.02 -50.88
N LEU A 23 21.31 -55.85 -49.95
CA LEU A 23 22.68 -55.41 -50.20
C LEU A 23 23.49 -56.57 -50.68
N LEU A 24 24.10 -56.41 -51.86
CA LEU A 24 25.07 -57.37 -52.47
C LEU A 24 26.43 -56.71 -52.44
N ILE A 25 27.42 -57.44 -51.93
CA ILE A 25 28.82 -57.08 -52.00
C ILE A 25 29.46 -58.03 -53.00
N THR A 26 30.00 -57.46 -54.02
CA THR A 26 30.70 -58.22 -55.12
C THR A 26 32.14 -57.81 -55.11
N VAL A 27 33.06 -58.80 -55.03
CA VAL A 27 34.49 -58.65 -55.19
C VAL A 27 34.89 -59.37 -56.49
N ALA A 28 35.62 -58.68 -57.34
CA ALA A 28 36.14 -59.24 -58.60
C ALA A 28 37.66 -59.29 -58.50
N GLU A 29 38.22 -60.48 -58.67
CA GLU A 29 39.64 -60.73 -58.60
C GLU A 29 40.10 -61.37 -59.90
N PRO A 30 41.14 -60.82 -60.56
CA PRO A 30 41.65 -61.39 -61.81
C PRO A 30 42.43 -62.71 -61.57
N VAL A 31 42.13 -63.73 -62.34
CA VAL A 31 42.90 -65.01 -62.36
C VAL A 31 44.04 -64.85 -63.37
N ILE A 32 45.31 -64.90 -62.90
CA ILE A 32 46.50 -64.71 -63.71
C ILE A 32 47.16 -66.04 -63.86
N HIS A 33 47.49 -66.49 -65.17
CA HIS A 33 48.26 -67.63 -65.49
C HIS A 33 49.36 -67.18 -66.50
N ASP A 34 50.60 -67.49 -66.23
CA ASP A 34 51.80 -67.09 -67.03
C ASP A 34 51.87 -65.59 -67.35
N GLY A 35 51.50 -64.72 -66.35
CA GLY A 35 51.54 -63.26 -66.48
C GLY A 35 50.37 -62.63 -67.26
N HIS A 36 49.44 -63.44 -67.78
CA HIS A 36 48.25 -62.98 -68.52
C HIS A 36 46.99 -63.24 -67.73
N THR A 37 46.05 -62.23 -67.73
CA THR A 37 44.76 -62.41 -67.11
C THR A 37 43.91 -63.37 -67.93
N VAL A 38 43.66 -64.57 -67.40
CA VAL A 38 42.89 -65.63 -68.05
C VAL A 38 41.42 -65.59 -67.80
N GLY A 39 41.02 -64.85 -66.70
CA GLY A 39 39.65 -64.71 -66.35
C GLY A 39 39.46 -63.80 -65.12
N VAL A 40 38.24 -63.50 -64.76
CA VAL A 40 37.90 -62.74 -63.54
C VAL A 40 37.01 -63.61 -62.69
N LEU A 41 37.44 -63.83 -61.42
CA LEU A 41 36.64 -64.51 -60.43
C LEU A 41 35.75 -63.48 -59.73
N GLN A 42 34.44 -63.61 -59.88
CA GLN A 42 33.50 -62.74 -59.26
C GLN A 42 32.78 -63.44 -58.10
N LEU A 43 33.05 -63.00 -56.87
CA LEU A 43 32.41 -63.53 -55.69
C LEU A 43 31.32 -62.53 -55.22
N THR A 44 30.06 -62.96 -55.26
CA THR A 44 28.93 -62.11 -54.79
C THR A 44 28.30 -62.72 -53.54
N ARG A 45 28.25 -61.94 -52.48
CA ARG A 45 27.63 -62.34 -51.18
C ARG A 45 26.53 -61.38 -50.80
N VAL A 46 25.41 -61.92 -50.33
CA VAL A 46 24.34 -61.16 -49.74
C VAL A 46 24.75 -60.67 -48.33
N ALA A 47 24.85 -59.40 -48.15
CA ALA A 47 25.24 -58.79 -46.84
C ALA A 47 24.07 -58.68 -45.88
N SER A 48 23.37 -59.79 -45.63
CA SER A 48 22.18 -59.82 -44.77
C SER A 48 22.44 -59.40 -43.30
N GLN A 49 23.70 -59.58 -42.85
CA GLN A 49 24.11 -59.12 -41.50
C GLN A 49 24.19 -57.59 -41.45
N VAL A 50 24.70 -56.93 -42.48
CA VAL A 50 24.79 -55.45 -42.58
C VAL A 50 23.41 -54.87 -42.71
N ASP A 51 22.51 -55.44 -43.49
CA ASP A 51 21.10 -54.97 -43.55
C ASP A 51 20.36 -55.08 -42.22
N ARG A 52 20.58 -56.18 -41.49
CA ARG A 52 20.03 -56.35 -40.14
C ARG A 52 20.59 -55.32 -39.14
N SER A 53 21.91 -55.09 -39.18
CA SER A 53 22.54 -54.08 -38.31
C SER A 53 22.07 -52.66 -38.65
N LEU A 54 21.96 -52.33 -39.93
CA LEU A 54 21.41 -51.02 -40.35
C LEU A 54 19.96 -50.87 -39.98
N PHE A 55 19.15 -51.93 -40.12
CA PHE A 55 17.74 -51.88 -39.65
C PHE A 55 17.65 -51.71 -38.11
N ALA A 56 18.46 -52.44 -37.35
CA ALA A 56 18.53 -52.32 -35.90
C ALA A 56 18.91 -50.90 -35.46
N ILE A 57 19.97 -50.32 -36.08
CA ILE A 57 20.40 -48.95 -35.79
C ILE A 57 19.29 -47.94 -36.14
N ARG A 58 18.67 -48.06 -37.33
CA ARG A 58 17.58 -47.17 -37.73
C ARG A 58 16.38 -47.29 -36.83
N SER A 59 15.98 -48.50 -36.44
CA SER A 59 14.85 -48.70 -35.53
C SER A 59 15.14 -48.13 -34.11
N THR A 60 16.38 -48.25 -33.62
CA THR A 60 16.82 -47.68 -32.36
C THR A 60 16.78 -46.14 -32.41
N ILE A 61 17.33 -45.55 -33.50
CA ILE A 61 17.27 -44.08 -33.66
C ILE A 61 15.82 -43.59 -33.73
N LEU A 62 14.97 -44.25 -34.55
CA LEU A 62 13.55 -43.90 -34.65
C LEU A 62 12.81 -44.01 -33.32
N SER A 63 13.09 -45.08 -32.55
CA SER A 63 12.48 -45.27 -31.24
C SER A 63 12.93 -44.19 -30.25
N LEU A 64 14.21 -43.79 -30.26
CA LEU A 64 14.72 -42.69 -29.43
C LEU A 64 14.10 -41.34 -29.79
N VAL A 65 14.01 -41.05 -31.12
CA VAL A 65 13.34 -39.81 -31.58
C VAL A 65 11.88 -39.79 -31.20
N PHE A 66 11.16 -40.92 -31.35
CA PHE A 66 9.75 -41.02 -30.97
C PHE A 66 9.57 -40.88 -29.46
N MET A 67 10.42 -41.49 -28.64
CA MET A 67 10.40 -41.36 -27.19
C MET A 67 10.68 -39.90 -26.75
N ALA A 68 11.68 -39.24 -27.38
CA ALA A 68 12.00 -37.84 -27.12
C ALA A 68 10.81 -36.92 -27.48
N LEU A 69 10.14 -37.21 -28.62
CA LEU A 69 8.94 -36.45 -29.02
C LEU A 69 7.80 -36.58 -27.98
N ILE A 70 7.51 -37.82 -27.57
CA ILE A 70 6.49 -38.06 -26.52
C ILE A 70 6.84 -37.29 -25.24
N LEU A 71 8.10 -37.39 -24.79
CA LEU A 71 8.55 -36.72 -23.58
C LEU A 71 8.41 -35.19 -23.70
N THR A 72 8.76 -34.63 -24.85
CA THR A 72 8.65 -33.18 -25.12
C THR A 72 7.19 -32.74 -25.10
N VAL A 73 6.28 -33.49 -25.69
CA VAL A 73 4.85 -33.21 -25.70
C VAL A 73 4.29 -33.29 -24.29
N LEU A 74 4.64 -34.31 -23.50
CA LEU A 74 4.20 -34.46 -22.12
C LEU A 74 4.73 -33.34 -21.24
N LEU A 75 6.00 -32.98 -21.37
CA LEU A 75 6.59 -31.87 -20.62
C LEU A 75 5.94 -30.53 -20.97
N SER A 76 5.72 -30.27 -22.27
CA SER A 76 5.05 -29.07 -22.75
C SER A 76 3.61 -28.98 -22.20
N TRP A 77 2.89 -30.11 -22.21
CA TRP A 77 1.55 -30.20 -21.63
C TRP A 77 1.57 -29.93 -20.13
N TYR A 78 2.51 -30.52 -19.39
CA TYR A 78 2.69 -30.31 -17.96
C TYR A 78 2.98 -28.83 -17.64
N LEU A 79 3.96 -28.21 -18.34
CA LEU A 79 4.26 -26.77 -18.14
C LEU A 79 3.06 -25.88 -18.49
N SER A 80 2.31 -26.21 -19.52
CA SER A 80 1.12 -25.46 -19.88
C SER A 80 0.07 -25.47 -18.75
N LEU A 81 -0.13 -26.62 -18.11
CA LEU A 81 -1.10 -26.77 -17.01
C LEU A 81 -0.64 -26.14 -15.71
N THR A 82 0.64 -26.24 -15.38
CA THR A 82 1.18 -25.83 -14.08
C THR A 82 1.63 -24.37 -14.05
N ILE A 83 2.05 -23.82 -15.17
CA ILE A 83 2.61 -22.45 -15.24
C ILE A 83 1.79 -21.54 -16.18
N ALA A 84 1.65 -21.92 -17.47
CA ALA A 84 1.09 -21.00 -18.45
C ALA A 84 -0.38 -20.64 -18.16
N ARG A 85 -1.23 -21.63 -17.91
CA ARG A 85 -2.66 -21.40 -17.63
C ARG A 85 -2.90 -20.60 -16.33
N PRO A 86 -2.24 -20.87 -15.19
CA PRO A 86 -2.34 -20.04 -13.99
C PRO A 86 -1.93 -18.58 -14.22
N LEU A 87 -0.82 -18.34 -14.92
CA LEU A 87 -0.37 -16.97 -15.23
C LEU A 87 -1.36 -16.21 -16.13
N LEU A 88 -1.91 -16.87 -17.16
CA LEU A 88 -2.95 -16.26 -18.00
C LEU A 88 -4.21 -15.91 -17.21
N ARG A 89 -4.60 -16.74 -16.23
CA ARG A 89 -5.73 -16.45 -15.35
C ARG A 89 -5.44 -15.30 -14.41
N LEU A 90 -4.21 -15.18 -13.88
CA LEU A 90 -3.80 -14.03 -13.07
C LEU A 90 -3.82 -12.74 -13.89
N ALA A 91 -3.27 -12.78 -15.13
CA ALA A 91 -3.30 -11.64 -16.03
C ALA A 91 -4.74 -11.20 -16.36
N ALA A 92 -5.64 -12.15 -16.64
CA ALA A 92 -7.05 -11.88 -16.87
C ALA A 92 -7.73 -11.26 -15.63
N SER A 93 -7.43 -11.79 -14.42
CA SER A 93 -7.95 -11.21 -13.17
C SER A 93 -7.45 -9.79 -12.95
N ALA A 94 -6.17 -9.51 -13.20
CA ALA A 94 -5.59 -8.17 -13.11
C ALA A 94 -6.24 -7.20 -14.11
N GLN A 95 -6.55 -7.67 -15.32
CA GLN A 95 -7.26 -6.87 -16.33
C GLN A 95 -8.69 -6.53 -15.88
N ILE A 96 -9.44 -7.52 -15.39
CA ILE A 96 -10.79 -7.30 -14.85
C ILE A 96 -10.75 -6.30 -13.69
N MET A 97 -9.78 -6.42 -12.77
CA MET A 97 -9.61 -5.49 -11.66
C MET A 97 -9.34 -4.06 -12.13
N ARG A 98 -8.65 -3.88 -13.25
CA ARG A 98 -8.37 -2.57 -13.84
C ARG A 98 -9.57 -1.97 -14.57
N ASP A 99 -10.29 -2.79 -15.34
CA ASP A 99 -11.32 -2.31 -16.28
C ASP A 99 -12.71 -2.21 -15.62
N THR A 100 -12.91 -2.88 -14.47
CA THR A 100 -14.21 -2.87 -13.78
C THR A 100 -14.19 -1.77 -12.71
N THR A 101 -14.99 -0.74 -12.89
CA THR A 101 -15.37 0.23 -11.86
C THR A 101 -16.13 -0.40 -10.68
N GLY A 102 -16.44 -1.69 -10.77
CA GLY A 102 -17.17 -2.46 -9.76
C GLY A 102 -16.24 -3.44 -9.01
N ARG A 103 -16.36 -3.46 -7.72
CA ARG A 103 -15.66 -4.24 -6.66
C ARG A 103 -15.68 -5.77 -6.81
N THR A 104 -15.90 -6.32 -8.01
CA THR A 104 -16.18 -7.74 -8.25
C THR A 104 -15.00 -8.56 -8.75
N GLY A 105 -13.86 -7.94 -9.05
CA GLY A 105 -12.68 -8.64 -9.52
C GLY A 105 -11.92 -9.28 -8.35
N THR A 106 -12.06 -10.58 -8.15
CA THR A 106 -11.25 -11.34 -7.18
C THR A 106 -10.36 -12.33 -7.90
N VAL A 107 -9.18 -12.57 -7.35
CA VAL A 107 -8.31 -13.66 -7.82
C VAL A 107 -9.01 -14.99 -7.52
N PRO A 108 -9.06 -15.94 -8.47
CA PRO A 108 -9.69 -17.25 -8.24
C PRO A 108 -9.12 -17.96 -6.99
N ALA A 109 -9.99 -18.48 -6.13
CA ALA A 109 -9.62 -19.10 -4.87
C ALA A 109 -8.59 -20.25 -5.04
N ARG A 110 -8.64 -20.96 -6.17
CA ARG A 110 -7.68 -22.02 -6.50
C ARG A 110 -6.24 -21.50 -6.66
N LEU A 111 -6.06 -20.23 -7.10
CA LEU A 111 -4.74 -19.62 -7.23
C LEU A 111 -4.23 -19.10 -5.88
N LEU A 112 -5.14 -18.58 -5.04
CA LEU A 112 -4.80 -18.13 -3.69
C LEU A 112 -4.40 -19.29 -2.77
N ALA A 113 -4.95 -20.48 -3.00
CA ALA A 113 -4.66 -21.69 -2.22
C ALA A 113 -3.32 -22.36 -2.61
N ARG A 114 -2.63 -21.91 -3.65
CA ARG A 114 -1.31 -22.43 -4.04
C ARG A 114 -0.25 -22.04 -3.02
N ARG A 115 0.72 -22.95 -2.81
CA ARG A 115 1.83 -22.76 -1.87
C ARG A 115 3.18 -22.54 -2.58
N ASP A 116 3.13 -22.17 -3.85
CA ASP A 116 4.29 -21.85 -4.69
C ASP A 116 4.37 -20.34 -4.99
N GLU A 117 5.35 -19.91 -5.75
CA GLU A 117 5.60 -18.53 -6.14
C GLU A 117 4.41 -17.91 -6.88
N ILE A 118 3.68 -18.71 -7.66
CA ILE A 118 2.46 -18.26 -8.34
C ILE A 118 1.36 -17.94 -7.33
N GLY A 119 1.27 -18.73 -6.26
CA GLY A 119 0.36 -18.45 -5.13
C GLY A 119 0.75 -17.17 -4.39
N ASP A 120 2.05 -16.91 -4.19
CA ASP A 120 2.53 -15.68 -3.56
C ASP A 120 2.17 -14.45 -4.40
N VAL A 121 2.40 -14.50 -5.71
CA VAL A 121 1.99 -13.43 -6.63
C VAL A 121 0.47 -13.24 -6.63
N ALA A 122 -0.31 -14.33 -6.58
CA ALA A 122 -1.76 -14.27 -6.51
C ALA A 122 -2.26 -13.55 -5.24
N ARG A 123 -1.66 -13.87 -4.08
CA ARG A 123 -1.97 -13.22 -2.78
C ARG A 123 -1.56 -11.75 -2.77
N ALA A 124 -0.37 -11.43 -3.28
CA ALA A 124 0.11 -10.06 -3.38
C ALA A 124 -0.78 -9.20 -4.29
N LEU A 125 -1.21 -9.73 -5.43
CA LEU A 125 -2.15 -9.07 -6.34
C LEU A 125 -3.50 -8.80 -5.66
N GLN A 126 -4.05 -9.82 -4.99
CA GLN A 126 -5.32 -9.68 -4.25
C GLN A 126 -5.23 -8.63 -3.15
N ALA A 127 -4.15 -8.64 -2.36
CA ALA A 127 -3.93 -7.67 -1.28
C ALA A 127 -3.80 -6.24 -1.83
N SER A 128 -3.06 -6.06 -2.94
CA SER A 128 -2.90 -4.77 -3.60
C SER A 128 -4.23 -4.24 -4.15
N ALA A 129 -5.03 -5.10 -4.78
CA ALA A 129 -6.35 -4.72 -5.27
C ALA A 129 -7.29 -4.32 -4.12
N GLN A 130 -7.31 -5.08 -3.02
CA GLN A 130 -8.12 -4.75 -1.84
C GLN A 130 -7.69 -3.43 -1.20
N ALA A 131 -6.40 -3.15 -1.11
CA ALA A 131 -5.89 -1.88 -0.61
C ALA A 131 -6.31 -0.70 -1.50
N LEU A 132 -6.24 -0.89 -2.83
CA LEU A 132 -6.67 0.12 -3.79
C LEU A 132 -8.18 0.40 -3.68
N TRP A 133 -9.02 -0.63 -3.60
CA TRP A 133 -10.48 -0.45 -3.45
C TRP A 133 -10.83 0.24 -2.14
N LYS A 134 -10.20 -0.14 -1.02
CA LYS A 134 -10.40 0.56 0.26
C LYS A 134 -10.08 2.05 0.13
N ARG A 135 -9.01 2.37 -0.60
CA ARG A 135 -8.61 3.78 -0.84
C ARG A 135 -9.61 4.52 -1.73
N MET A 136 -10.11 3.87 -2.79
CA MET A 136 -11.17 4.44 -3.66
C MET A 136 -12.46 4.68 -2.88
N ASP A 137 -12.91 3.70 -2.08
CA ASP A 137 -14.09 3.84 -1.22
C ASP A 137 -13.96 5.00 -0.22
N ALA A 138 -12.76 5.20 0.31
CA ALA A 138 -12.49 6.33 1.21
C ALA A 138 -12.56 7.67 0.46
N ILE A 139 -12.05 7.73 -0.79
CA ILE A 139 -12.11 8.93 -1.63
C ILE A 139 -13.55 9.24 -2.05
N GLU A 140 -14.32 8.23 -2.48
CA GLU A 140 -15.72 8.42 -2.87
C GLU A 140 -16.58 8.93 -1.70
N ARG A 141 -16.42 8.32 -0.51
CA ARG A 141 -17.10 8.79 0.70
C ARG A 141 -16.67 10.23 1.04
N PHE A 142 -15.37 10.51 1.00
CA PHE A 142 -14.87 11.86 1.25
C PHE A 142 -15.44 12.89 0.29
N ALA A 143 -15.52 12.60 -1.01
CA ALA A 143 -16.10 13.50 -2.01
C ALA A 143 -17.60 13.74 -1.77
N ALA A 144 -18.34 12.70 -1.39
CA ALA A 144 -19.76 12.82 -1.03
C ALA A 144 -19.94 13.70 0.21
N ASP A 145 -19.17 13.44 1.28
CA ASP A 145 -19.23 14.17 2.54
C ASP A 145 -18.87 15.66 2.33
N VAL A 146 -17.78 15.96 1.60
CA VAL A 146 -17.39 17.32 1.21
C VAL A 146 -18.52 18.03 0.46
N SER A 147 -19.16 17.33 -0.48
CA SER A 147 -20.25 17.92 -1.28
C SER A 147 -21.44 18.29 -0.39
N HIS A 148 -21.77 17.46 0.59
CA HIS A 148 -22.83 17.73 1.56
C HIS A 148 -22.47 18.90 2.49
N GLU A 149 -21.24 18.92 3.01
CA GLU A 149 -20.78 19.98 3.93
C GLU A 149 -20.58 21.34 3.26
N ILE A 150 -20.30 21.39 1.97
CA ILE A 150 -20.30 22.63 1.18
C ILE A 150 -21.72 23.10 0.87
N LYS A 151 -22.64 22.17 0.52
CA LYS A 151 -24.01 22.51 0.14
C LYS A 151 -24.80 23.12 1.29
N ASN A 152 -24.57 22.68 2.53
CA ASN A 152 -25.29 23.14 3.71
C ASN A 152 -25.13 24.66 3.94
N PRO A 153 -23.91 25.22 4.13
CA PRO A 153 -23.73 26.66 4.30
C PRO A 153 -24.13 27.47 3.06
N LEU A 154 -23.91 26.95 1.85
CA LEU A 154 -24.37 27.61 0.63
C LEU A 154 -25.89 27.78 0.58
N SER A 155 -26.63 26.75 1.02
CA SER A 155 -28.10 26.80 1.09
C SER A 155 -28.56 27.79 2.17
N SER A 156 -27.89 27.84 3.32
CA SER A 156 -28.14 28.80 4.39
C SER A 156 -27.89 30.23 3.92
N ILE A 157 -26.73 30.52 3.31
CA ILE A 157 -26.39 31.82 2.73
C ILE A 157 -27.45 32.25 1.72
N ARG A 158 -27.85 31.38 0.79
CA ARG A 158 -28.88 31.71 -0.20
C ARG A 158 -30.21 32.07 0.46
N SER A 159 -30.66 31.24 1.41
CA SER A 159 -31.92 31.50 2.13
C SER A 159 -31.85 32.81 2.92
N ALA A 160 -30.73 33.10 3.57
CA ALA A 160 -30.52 34.34 4.31
C ALA A 160 -30.55 35.57 3.37
N ILE A 161 -29.95 35.50 2.18
CA ILE A 161 -29.98 36.54 1.16
C ILE A 161 -31.40 36.74 0.63
N GLU A 162 -32.12 35.66 0.28
CA GLU A 162 -33.50 35.75 -0.21
C GLU A 162 -34.43 36.38 0.85
N THR A 163 -34.21 36.11 2.14
CA THR A 163 -34.94 36.69 3.26
C THR A 163 -34.55 38.17 3.47
N LEU A 164 -33.25 38.48 3.41
CA LEU A 164 -32.71 39.83 3.55
C LEU A 164 -33.33 40.82 2.55
N LEU A 165 -33.56 40.36 1.30
CA LEU A 165 -34.19 41.19 0.25
C LEU A 165 -35.67 41.52 0.50
N ARG A 166 -36.32 40.83 1.46
CA ARG A 166 -37.74 40.98 1.77
C ARG A 166 -38.02 41.69 3.10
N ILE A 167 -37.01 41.85 3.94
CA ILE A 167 -37.14 42.39 5.29
C ILE A 167 -36.67 43.85 5.33
N GLU A 168 -37.45 44.72 5.92
CA GLU A 168 -37.13 46.14 6.12
C GLU A 168 -36.55 46.41 7.54
N ASP A 169 -36.73 45.50 8.52
CA ASP A 169 -36.22 45.64 9.88
C ASP A 169 -34.67 45.51 9.91
N LEU A 170 -34.02 46.61 10.29
CA LEU A 170 -32.57 46.72 10.42
C LEU A 170 -31.95 45.69 11.40
N ASN A 171 -32.65 45.34 12.46
CA ASN A 171 -32.12 44.37 13.42
C ASN A 171 -32.14 42.94 12.86
N GLN A 172 -33.19 42.59 12.14
CA GLN A 172 -33.27 41.31 11.44
C GLN A 172 -32.29 41.23 10.29
N GLN A 173 -32.08 42.31 9.54
CA GLN A 173 -31.07 42.42 8.51
C GLN A 173 -29.66 42.18 9.06
N ARG A 174 -29.31 42.81 10.21
CA ARG A 174 -28.01 42.59 10.89
C ARG A 174 -27.80 41.12 11.29
N ARG A 175 -28.84 40.47 11.84
CA ARG A 175 -28.77 39.03 12.19
C ARG A 175 -28.54 38.16 10.98
N LEU A 176 -29.21 38.43 9.86
CA LEU A 176 -29.00 37.65 8.59
C LEU A 176 -27.60 37.88 8.03
N LEU A 177 -27.08 39.09 8.08
CA LEU A 177 -25.70 39.40 7.68
C LEU A 177 -24.68 38.67 8.56
N THR A 178 -24.93 38.54 9.85
CA THR A 178 -24.09 37.75 10.77
C THR A 178 -24.08 36.27 10.36
N ILE A 179 -25.26 35.70 10.08
CA ILE A 179 -25.37 34.29 9.62
C ILE A 179 -24.57 34.08 8.30
N ILE A 180 -24.74 34.99 7.33
CA ILE A 180 -24.01 34.95 6.08
C ILE A 180 -22.48 34.98 6.31
N ASN A 181 -22.02 35.91 7.14
CA ASN A 181 -20.60 36.05 7.47
C ASN A 181 -20.03 34.81 8.16
N ASP A 182 -20.78 34.19 9.06
CA ASP A 182 -20.38 33.00 9.80
C ASP A 182 -20.32 31.79 8.87
N ASP A 183 -21.29 31.63 7.95
CA ASP A 183 -21.28 30.57 6.95
C ASP A 183 -20.14 30.74 5.90
N VAL A 184 -19.82 31.98 5.52
CA VAL A 184 -18.65 32.26 4.66
C VAL A 184 -17.34 31.87 5.36
N ARG A 185 -17.19 32.24 6.62
CA ARG A 185 -16.01 31.86 7.43
C ARG A 185 -15.91 30.34 7.64
N ARG A 186 -17.05 29.66 7.74
CA ARG A 186 -17.12 28.19 7.80
C ARG A 186 -16.64 27.57 6.50
N LEU A 187 -17.08 28.08 5.34
CA LEU A 187 -16.65 27.62 4.03
C LEU A 187 -15.14 27.79 3.83
N ASP A 188 -14.60 28.95 4.19
CA ASP A 188 -13.17 29.24 4.06
C ASP A 188 -12.32 28.24 4.87
N ARG A 189 -12.71 27.97 6.10
CA ARG A 189 -12.05 26.95 6.94
C ARG A 189 -12.18 25.55 6.35
N LEU A 190 -13.37 25.17 5.88
CA LEU A 190 -13.61 23.85 5.28
C LEU A 190 -12.74 23.63 4.04
N ILE A 191 -12.58 24.64 3.18
CA ILE A 191 -11.68 24.58 2.02
C ILE A 191 -10.23 24.43 2.46
N THR A 192 -9.81 25.16 3.48
CA THR A 192 -8.45 25.06 4.05
C THR A 192 -8.19 23.66 4.59
N ASP A 193 -9.10 23.14 5.40
CA ASP A 193 -8.99 21.81 6.01
C ASP A 193 -8.98 20.69 4.95
N ILE A 194 -9.79 20.81 3.89
CA ILE A 194 -9.77 19.89 2.73
C ILE A 194 -8.43 19.93 2.01
N SER A 195 -7.90 21.14 1.77
CA SER A 195 -6.58 21.32 1.13
C SER A 195 -5.48 20.68 1.97
N ASP A 196 -5.49 20.91 3.27
CA ASP A 196 -4.53 20.34 4.22
C ASP A 196 -4.62 18.82 4.26
N ALA A 197 -5.84 18.26 4.37
CA ALA A 197 -6.06 16.80 4.35
C ALA A 197 -5.58 16.16 3.05
N SER A 198 -5.79 16.82 1.90
CA SER A 198 -5.37 16.31 0.58
C SER A 198 -3.86 16.30 0.40
N ARG A 199 -3.13 17.24 1.01
CA ARG A 199 -1.66 17.36 0.90
C ARG A 199 -0.91 16.53 1.94
N LEU A 200 -1.57 16.17 3.03
CA LEU A 200 -0.96 15.54 4.19
C LEU A 200 -0.18 14.28 3.84
N ASP A 201 -0.77 13.35 3.09
CA ASP A 201 -0.13 12.08 2.70
C ASP A 201 1.17 12.31 1.92
N ALA A 202 1.16 13.28 0.98
CA ALA A 202 2.30 13.58 0.15
C ALA A 202 3.42 14.31 0.93
N GLU A 203 3.06 15.18 1.86
CA GLU A 203 3.99 15.91 2.69
C GLU A 203 4.62 15.00 3.75
N MET A 204 3.82 14.17 4.44
CA MET A 204 4.31 13.22 5.44
C MET A 204 5.25 12.18 4.84
N SER A 205 5.00 11.74 3.61
CA SER A 205 5.90 10.83 2.89
C SER A 205 7.27 11.45 2.56
N ARG A 206 7.36 12.78 2.45
CA ARG A 206 8.59 13.51 2.11
C ARG A 206 9.27 14.13 3.33
N ALA A 207 8.51 14.46 4.35
CA ALA A 207 9.02 15.09 5.57
C ALA A 207 9.86 14.10 6.37
N LYS A 208 10.98 14.57 6.89
CA LYS A 208 11.81 13.81 7.84
C LYS A 208 11.41 14.19 9.25
N ALA A 209 10.88 13.25 10.01
CA ALA A 209 10.68 13.44 11.45
C ALA A 209 12.03 13.75 12.12
N LYS A 210 12.02 14.73 13.03
CA LYS A 210 13.19 15.18 13.81
C LYS A 210 12.87 15.05 15.30
N PRO A 211 13.90 14.91 16.15
CA PRO A 211 13.70 15.03 17.59
C PRO A 211 13.13 16.41 17.92
N LEU A 212 12.00 16.42 18.62
CA LEU A 212 11.27 17.63 19.03
C LEU A 212 10.99 17.57 20.53
N ALA A 213 11.43 18.57 21.26
CA ALA A 213 11.22 18.70 22.71
C ALA A 213 9.77 19.12 23.01
N ILE A 214 9.03 18.25 23.69
CA ILE A 214 7.59 18.45 23.95
C ILE A 214 7.32 19.50 25.03
N GLY A 215 8.15 19.55 26.07
CA GLY A 215 7.96 20.50 27.15
C GLY A 215 7.91 21.96 26.68
N PRO A 216 8.95 22.47 26.01
CA PRO A 216 8.96 23.83 25.46
C PRO A 216 7.79 24.08 24.50
N LEU A 217 7.45 23.10 23.64
CA LEU A 217 6.35 23.25 22.69
C LEU A 217 5.00 23.47 23.40
N LEU A 218 4.68 22.66 24.41
CA LEU A 218 3.44 22.80 25.18
C LEU A 218 3.41 24.11 25.95
N SER A 219 4.53 24.55 26.52
CA SER A 219 4.64 25.83 27.22
C SER A 219 4.35 27.00 26.28
N VAL A 220 4.95 27.03 25.09
CA VAL A 220 4.72 28.08 24.09
C VAL A 220 3.24 28.11 23.65
N LEU A 221 2.63 26.95 23.40
CA LEU A 221 1.21 26.88 23.02
C LEU A 221 0.30 27.39 24.14
N ALA A 222 0.59 27.04 25.41
CA ALA A 222 -0.15 27.53 26.55
C ALA A 222 0.01 29.06 26.71
N GLU A 223 1.21 29.61 26.59
CA GLU A 223 1.51 31.04 26.65
C GLU A 223 0.77 31.84 25.57
N ILE A 224 0.76 31.38 24.32
CA ILE A 224 0.04 32.00 23.20
C ILE A 224 -1.47 32.12 23.56
N HIS A 225 -2.06 31.00 24.01
CA HIS A 225 -3.48 31.02 24.39
C HIS A 225 -3.75 31.90 25.60
N GLN A 226 -2.86 31.90 26.59
CA GLN A 226 -3.00 32.75 27.77
C GLN A 226 -2.91 34.23 27.41
N ALA A 227 -2.01 34.61 26.50
CA ALA A 227 -1.84 36.00 26.03
C ALA A 227 -3.05 36.52 25.22
N THR A 228 -3.76 35.63 24.52
CA THR A 228 -4.94 35.95 23.70
C THR A 228 -6.26 35.65 24.39
N ARG A 229 -6.22 35.17 25.63
CA ARG A 229 -7.40 34.81 26.45
C ARG A 229 -8.34 35.99 26.64
N GLN A 230 -9.60 35.78 26.36
CA GLN A 230 -10.68 36.72 26.68
C GLN A 230 -11.30 36.36 28.04
N ASP A 231 -11.98 37.34 28.67
CA ASP A 231 -12.70 37.11 29.92
C ASP A 231 -13.73 35.99 29.74
N GLY A 232 -13.75 35.05 30.68
CA GLY A 232 -14.60 33.87 30.64
C GLY A 232 -14.06 32.67 29.82
N GLN A 233 -12.90 32.76 29.18
CA GLN A 233 -12.29 31.58 28.56
C GLN A 233 -11.51 30.73 29.58
N PRO A 234 -11.38 29.39 29.36
CA PRO A 234 -10.69 28.51 30.28
C PRO A 234 -9.20 28.85 30.41
N VAL A 235 -8.60 28.49 31.54
CA VAL A 235 -7.17 28.64 31.82
C VAL A 235 -6.43 27.40 31.36
N ILE A 236 -5.33 27.56 30.65
CA ILE A 236 -4.46 26.43 30.21
C ILE A 236 -3.29 26.29 31.19
N VAL A 237 -3.09 25.07 31.68
CA VAL A 237 -2.01 24.71 32.61
C VAL A 237 -1.19 23.58 32.01
N THR A 238 0.14 23.66 32.11
CA THR A 238 1.05 22.61 31.67
C THR A 238 1.52 21.77 32.85
N ASP A 239 1.55 20.44 32.66
CA ASP A 239 2.02 19.46 33.64
C ASP A 239 2.97 18.48 32.94
N ILE A 240 4.26 18.72 33.03
CA ILE A 240 5.29 18.02 32.25
C ILE A 240 6.16 17.18 33.17
N HIS A 241 6.11 15.87 33.00
CA HIS A 241 6.92 14.92 33.75
C HIS A 241 8.12 14.46 32.93
N HIS A 242 9.29 14.45 33.57
CA HIS A 242 10.55 13.97 32.99
C HIS A 242 11.01 12.71 33.72
N ASP A 243 11.57 11.73 33.00
CA ASP A 243 12.20 10.55 33.65
C ASP A 243 13.41 10.97 34.52
N THR A 244 14.20 11.92 34.00
CA THR A 244 15.34 12.50 34.67
C THR A 244 15.44 13.99 34.30
N PRO A 245 15.90 14.87 35.22
CA PRO A 245 16.07 16.30 34.94
C PRO A 245 16.97 16.60 33.74
N GLU A 246 17.88 15.69 33.44
CA GLU A 246 18.91 15.88 32.40
C GLU A 246 18.47 15.41 31.00
N ARG A 247 17.35 14.70 30.91
CA ARG A 247 16.87 14.16 29.61
C ARG A 247 15.54 14.80 29.21
N PRO A 248 15.56 15.71 28.22
CA PRO A 248 14.32 16.32 27.72
C PRO A 248 13.40 15.26 27.15
N LEU A 249 12.09 15.51 27.28
CA LEU A 249 11.05 14.66 26.71
C LEU A 249 10.93 14.97 25.23
N GLU A 250 11.58 14.16 24.38
CA GLU A 250 11.67 14.34 22.94
C GLU A 250 10.91 13.23 22.19
N VAL A 251 10.18 13.62 21.14
CA VAL A 251 9.51 12.72 20.20
C VAL A 251 10.08 12.86 18.79
N LEU A 252 9.96 11.82 17.97
CA LEU A 252 10.22 11.93 16.55
C LEU A 252 8.97 12.48 15.85
N ALA A 253 9.01 13.75 15.43
CA ALA A 253 7.86 14.39 14.80
C ALA A 253 8.27 15.39 13.71
N VAL A 254 7.27 15.77 12.90
CA VAL A 254 7.32 16.95 12.03
C VAL A 254 6.64 18.08 12.81
N GLU A 255 7.41 19.09 13.22
CA GLU A 255 6.99 20.15 14.16
C GLU A 255 5.67 20.80 13.75
N ASP A 256 5.57 21.34 12.54
CA ASP A 256 4.37 22.02 12.05
C ASP A 256 3.11 21.14 12.14
N ARG A 257 3.27 19.84 11.88
CA ARG A 257 2.15 18.89 11.92
C ARG A 257 1.76 18.53 13.35
N LEU A 258 2.73 18.36 14.25
CA LEU A 258 2.40 18.14 15.65
C LEU A 258 1.78 19.38 16.29
N VAL A 259 2.25 20.59 15.96
CA VAL A 259 1.62 21.85 16.34
C VAL A 259 0.18 21.92 15.85
N GLN A 260 -0.10 21.51 14.61
CA GLN A 260 -1.46 21.47 14.06
C GLN A 260 -2.36 20.53 14.88
N VAL A 261 -1.88 19.33 15.23
CA VAL A 261 -2.64 18.38 16.09
C VAL A 261 -2.94 19.00 17.44
N LEU A 262 -1.92 19.54 18.12
CA LEU A 262 -2.09 20.13 19.46
C LEU A 262 -3.04 21.34 19.43
N ARG A 263 -2.94 22.21 18.42
CA ARG A 263 -3.86 23.34 18.24
C ARG A 263 -5.30 22.89 18.04
N ASN A 264 -5.53 21.82 17.27
CA ASN A 264 -6.86 21.26 17.09
C ASN A 264 -7.45 20.72 18.40
N LEU A 265 -6.63 19.97 19.18
CA LEU A 265 -7.09 19.43 20.47
C LEU A 265 -7.33 20.53 21.51
N ILE A 266 -6.43 21.52 21.60
CA ILE A 266 -6.57 22.67 22.50
C ILE A 266 -7.80 23.50 22.11
N GLY A 267 -8.01 23.74 20.80
CA GLY A 267 -9.19 24.47 20.29
C GLY A 267 -10.50 23.77 20.66
N ASN A 268 -10.54 22.43 20.55
CA ASN A 268 -11.68 21.65 20.99
C ASN A 268 -11.88 21.78 22.52
N ALA A 269 -10.81 21.61 23.30
CA ALA A 269 -10.87 21.74 24.77
C ALA A 269 -11.40 23.11 25.20
N ILE A 270 -10.97 24.20 24.54
CA ILE A 270 -11.48 25.56 24.81
C ILE A 270 -12.97 25.67 24.48
N SER A 271 -13.39 25.11 23.36
CA SER A 271 -14.76 25.19 22.89
C SER A 271 -15.76 24.44 23.80
N PHE A 272 -15.33 23.30 24.36
CA PHE A 272 -16.21 22.48 25.20
C PHE A 272 -16.09 22.74 26.72
N SER A 273 -15.03 23.42 27.16
CA SER A 273 -14.85 23.75 28.57
C SER A 273 -15.85 24.81 29.04
N PRO A 274 -16.31 24.73 30.29
CA PRO A 274 -17.14 25.80 30.88
C PRO A 274 -16.34 27.10 31.00
N PRO A 275 -17.05 28.26 31.12
CA PRO A 275 -16.41 29.53 31.42
C PRO A 275 -15.50 29.42 32.67
N ASP A 276 -14.29 30.01 32.57
CA ASP A 276 -13.26 29.95 33.61
C ASP A 276 -12.84 28.52 34.03
N GLY A 277 -13.14 27.53 33.20
CA GLY A 277 -12.68 26.14 33.36
C GLY A 277 -11.17 26.01 33.25
N ARG A 278 -10.68 24.79 33.50
CA ARG A 278 -9.24 24.46 33.41
C ARG A 278 -8.98 23.43 32.36
N ILE A 279 -8.01 23.68 31.46
CA ILE A 279 -7.47 22.74 30.50
C ILE A 279 -6.06 22.35 30.93
N VAL A 280 -5.77 21.07 31.00
CA VAL A 280 -4.44 20.54 31.39
C VAL A 280 -3.75 19.93 30.19
N LEU A 281 -2.58 20.48 29.86
CA LEU A 281 -1.65 19.88 28.88
C LEU A 281 -0.63 19.05 29.64
N HIS A 282 -0.77 17.74 29.59
CA HIS A 282 0.13 16.83 30.29
C HIS A 282 1.04 16.13 29.30
N ALA A 283 2.32 15.91 29.69
CA ALA A 283 3.25 15.10 28.93
C ALA A 283 4.11 14.24 29.87
N ALA A 284 4.18 12.95 29.59
CA ALA A 284 4.96 11.99 30.37
C ALA A 284 5.55 10.89 29.50
N PRO A 285 6.71 10.34 29.89
CA PRO A 285 7.29 9.18 29.23
C PRO A 285 6.48 7.91 29.53
N SER A 286 6.34 7.03 28.54
CA SER A 286 5.70 5.72 28.66
C SER A 286 6.50 4.66 27.91
N GLY A 287 7.53 4.12 28.53
CA GLY A 287 8.45 3.17 27.90
C GLY A 287 9.19 3.76 26.70
N THR A 288 8.94 3.20 25.50
CA THR A 288 9.49 3.68 24.23
C THR A 288 8.68 4.80 23.59
N MET A 289 7.58 5.18 24.20
CA MET A 289 6.65 6.20 23.72
C MET A 289 6.64 7.40 24.67
N VAL A 290 6.08 8.50 24.19
CA VAL A 290 5.73 9.67 25.00
C VAL A 290 4.23 9.86 24.89
N ASN A 291 3.55 9.97 26.03
CA ASN A 291 2.14 10.32 26.12
C ASN A 291 2.01 11.83 26.25
N ILE A 292 1.22 12.42 25.37
CA ILE A 292 0.88 13.85 25.42
C ILE A 292 -0.65 13.91 25.51
N SER A 293 -1.21 14.50 26.55
CA SER A 293 -2.65 14.59 26.70
C SER A 293 -3.15 16.01 26.89
N VAL A 294 -4.35 16.23 26.39
CA VAL A 294 -5.14 17.46 26.55
C VAL A 294 -6.43 17.08 27.26
N SER A 295 -6.59 17.56 28.49
CA SER A 295 -7.76 17.30 29.34
C SER A 295 -8.59 18.56 29.51
N ASP A 296 -9.88 18.46 29.30
CA ASP A 296 -10.84 19.53 29.47
C ASP A 296 -11.83 19.24 30.63
N GLN A 297 -12.64 20.20 30.98
CA GLN A 297 -13.72 20.10 31.95
C GLN A 297 -15.11 20.24 31.32
N GLY A 298 -15.23 19.80 30.06
CA GLY A 298 -16.46 19.82 29.29
C GLY A 298 -17.46 18.74 29.70
N PRO A 299 -18.57 18.60 28.96
CA PRO A 299 -19.58 17.58 29.20
C PRO A 299 -19.12 16.15 28.88
N GLY A 300 -17.89 15.98 28.39
CA GLY A 300 -17.38 14.70 27.91
C GLY A 300 -18.02 14.28 26.57
N ILE A 301 -17.80 13.03 26.22
CA ILE A 301 -18.21 12.43 24.93
C ILE A 301 -19.31 11.40 25.20
N PRO A 302 -20.45 11.40 24.45
CA PRO A 302 -21.54 10.46 24.66
C PRO A 302 -21.04 9.00 24.56
N GLN A 303 -21.60 8.10 25.38
CA GLN A 303 -21.28 6.68 25.37
C GLN A 303 -21.51 6.07 23.98
N GLY A 304 -20.54 5.27 23.51
CA GLY A 304 -20.58 4.62 22.18
C GLY A 304 -20.13 5.50 21.02
N LYS A 305 -19.70 6.76 21.28
CA LYS A 305 -19.22 7.70 20.25
C LYS A 305 -17.70 7.95 20.29
N LEU A 306 -16.99 7.39 21.27
CA LEU A 306 -15.55 7.62 21.48
C LEU A 306 -14.68 7.32 20.24
N ASP A 307 -15.03 6.31 19.45
CA ASP A 307 -14.35 6.01 18.20
C ASP A 307 -14.83 6.89 17.04
N SER A 308 -16.12 7.22 17.02
CA SER A 308 -16.75 7.96 15.92
C SER A 308 -16.38 9.43 15.87
N ILE A 309 -15.91 10.03 16.96
CA ILE A 309 -15.48 11.45 16.98
C ILE A 309 -14.27 11.72 16.08
N PHE A 310 -13.52 10.67 15.70
CA PHE A 310 -12.42 10.77 14.75
C PHE A 310 -12.86 10.54 13.29
N ASP A 311 -14.14 10.24 13.06
CA ASP A 311 -14.68 10.14 11.70
C ASP A 311 -14.73 11.54 11.07
N ARG A 312 -14.56 11.61 9.77
CA ARG A 312 -14.58 12.88 9.04
C ARG A 312 -15.95 13.51 9.11
N PHE A 313 -15.98 14.83 9.31
CA PHE A 313 -17.22 15.63 9.42
C PHE A 313 -18.14 15.27 10.59
N TYR A 314 -17.64 14.42 11.52
CA TYR A 314 -18.38 14.19 12.74
C TYR A 314 -18.45 15.47 13.58
N SER A 315 -19.66 15.91 13.91
CA SER A 315 -19.92 17.06 14.76
C SER A 315 -21.19 16.81 15.55
N GLU A 316 -21.04 16.62 16.85
CA GLU A 316 -22.16 16.53 17.79
C GLU A 316 -21.98 17.64 18.82
N ARG A 317 -22.87 18.65 18.81
CA ARG A 317 -22.78 19.82 19.70
C ARG A 317 -24.10 20.15 20.35
N PRO A 318 -24.08 20.71 21.57
CA PRO A 318 -25.27 21.31 22.18
C PRO A 318 -25.84 22.41 21.28
N LYS A 319 -27.17 22.55 21.27
CA LYS A 319 -27.91 23.50 20.40
C LYS A 319 -27.63 24.98 20.66
N ASP A 320 -26.90 25.30 21.71
CA ASP A 320 -26.71 26.69 22.22
C ASP A 320 -25.35 27.30 21.85
N GLU A 321 -24.46 26.57 21.17
CA GLU A 321 -23.19 27.13 20.67
C GLU A 321 -23.34 27.74 19.28
N ASN A 322 -22.59 28.82 19.05
CA ASN A 322 -22.53 29.51 17.76
C ASN A 322 -22.23 28.51 16.60
N PHE A 323 -23.25 28.21 15.82
CA PHE A 323 -23.20 27.37 14.65
C PHE A 323 -22.06 27.86 13.75
N GLY A 324 -21.10 26.99 13.40
CA GLY A 324 -20.17 27.27 12.30
C GLY A 324 -18.69 27.39 12.65
N GLN A 325 -18.25 27.21 13.89
CA GLN A 325 -16.82 27.40 14.23
C GLN A 325 -15.87 26.24 13.88
N HIS A 326 -16.37 25.04 13.59
CA HIS A 326 -15.52 23.85 13.30
C HIS A 326 -16.01 23.08 12.07
N SER A 327 -15.06 22.59 11.27
CA SER A 327 -15.33 21.85 10.03
C SER A 327 -15.69 20.37 10.24
N GLY A 328 -15.46 19.82 11.45
CA GLY A 328 -15.55 18.40 11.74
C GLY A 328 -14.39 17.56 11.15
N LEU A 329 -13.38 18.22 10.57
CA LEU A 329 -12.19 17.56 10.00
C LEU A 329 -10.99 17.56 10.96
N GLY A 330 -10.95 18.44 11.95
CA GLY A 330 -9.79 18.63 12.82
C GLY A 330 -9.34 17.35 13.53
N LEU A 331 -10.25 16.60 14.15
CA LEU A 331 -9.90 15.34 14.84
C LEU A 331 -9.49 14.22 13.86
N SER A 332 -10.14 14.11 12.72
CA SER A 332 -9.77 13.13 11.69
C SER A 332 -8.39 13.43 11.09
N ILE A 333 -8.06 14.69 10.83
CA ILE A 333 -6.73 15.14 10.40
C ILE A 333 -5.70 14.87 11.50
N SER A 334 -6.04 15.15 12.77
CA SER A 334 -5.16 14.87 13.91
C SER A 334 -4.80 13.38 14.00
N ARG A 335 -5.79 12.49 13.83
CA ARG A 335 -5.56 11.04 13.79
C ARG A 335 -4.64 10.64 12.63
N GLN A 336 -4.88 11.15 11.42
CA GLN A 336 -4.02 10.87 10.25
C GLN A 336 -2.58 11.33 10.47
N ILE A 337 -2.36 12.52 11.05
CA ILE A 337 -1.00 13.02 11.35
C ILE A 337 -0.31 12.13 12.37
N VAL A 338 -0.99 11.78 13.46
CA VAL A 338 -0.42 10.96 14.53
C VAL A 338 -0.08 9.56 14.04
N GLU A 339 -0.95 8.93 13.24
CA GLU A 339 -0.71 7.63 12.59
C GLU A 339 0.47 7.71 11.61
N ALA A 340 0.59 8.78 10.83
CA ALA A 340 1.73 9.00 9.92
C ALA A 340 3.06 9.22 10.66
N LEU A 341 3.01 9.69 11.93
CA LEU A 341 4.15 9.77 12.84
C LEU A 341 4.41 8.46 13.61
N HIS A 342 3.75 7.36 13.22
CA HIS A 342 3.84 6.04 13.88
C HIS A 342 3.34 6.05 15.33
N GLY A 343 2.42 6.95 15.64
CA GLY A 343 1.77 7.09 16.93
C GLY A 343 0.33 6.58 16.95
N ALA A 344 -0.34 6.81 18.08
CA ALA A 344 -1.76 6.56 18.26
C ALA A 344 -2.42 7.74 18.98
N ILE A 345 -3.69 8.01 18.69
CA ILE A 345 -4.51 8.97 19.39
C ILE A 345 -5.74 8.28 19.95
N ASN A 346 -5.99 8.50 21.22
CA ASN A 346 -7.13 7.92 21.96
C ASN A 346 -7.85 9.02 22.72
N VAL A 347 -9.08 8.73 23.14
CA VAL A 347 -9.88 9.62 23.98
C VAL A 347 -10.60 8.82 25.06
N GLU A 348 -10.73 9.40 26.21
CA GLU A 348 -11.50 8.86 27.33
C GLU A 348 -12.26 9.98 28.06
N ASN A 349 -13.37 9.61 28.69
CA ASN A 349 -14.10 10.54 29.57
C ASN A 349 -13.43 10.55 30.94
N LEU A 350 -13.24 11.75 31.46
CA LEU A 350 -12.84 11.96 32.86
C LEU A 350 -14.08 11.85 33.75
N HIS A 351 -13.90 11.28 34.94
CA HIS A 351 -14.99 11.11 35.92
C HIS A 351 -14.63 11.81 37.21
N ASP A 352 -15.63 12.42 37.85
CA ASP A 352 -15.48 12.97 39.18
C ASP A 352 -15.49 11.88 40.27
N GLY A 353 -15.27 12.25 41.52
CA GLY A 353 -15.29 11.32 42.66
C GLY A 353 -16.63 10.60 42.89
N HIS A 354 -17.69 10.99 42.17
CA HIS A 354 -19.04 10.41 42.23
C HIS A 354 -19.37 9.56 40.99
N GLY A 355 -18.44 9.43 40.04
CA GLY A 355 -18.62 8.65 38.82
C GLY A 355 -19.34 9.36 37.67
N HIS A 356 -19.64 10.69 37.81
CA HIS A 356 -20.18 11.46 36.71
C HIS A 356 -19.08 11.94 35.79
N VAL A 357 -19.40 12.03 34.48
CA VAL A 357 -18.47 12.57 33.50
C VAL A 357 -18.19 14.03 33.81
N SER A 358 -16.91 14.38 33.94
CA SER A 358 -16.42 15.71 34.32
C SER A 358 -15.54 16.37 33.28
N GLY A 359 -15.34 15.73 32.12
CA GLY A 359 -14.53 16.23 31.02
C GLY A 359 -14.14 15.11 30.05
N ALA A 360 -13.32 15.47 29.07
CA ALA A 360 -12.66 14.54 28.17
C ALA A 360 -11.13 14.66 28.22
N CYS A 361 -10.43 13.57 27.97
CA CYS A 361 -8.98 13.51 27.88
C CYS A 361 -8.58 12.89 26.53
N PHE A 362 -7.96 13.69 25.68
CA PHE A 362 -7.36 13.23 24.43
C PHE A 362 -5.89 12.92 24.65
N THR A 363 -5.46 11.71 24.38
CA THR A 363 -4.07 11.25 24.56
C THR A 363 -3.44 10.87 23.24
N ILE A 364 -2.32 11.50 22.92
CA ILE A 364 -1.46 11.19 21.78
C ILE A 364 -0.27 10.38 22.30
N GLN A 365 0.03 9.29 21.66
CA GLN A 365 1.22 8.48 21.92
C GLN A 365 2.16 8.58 20.72
N LEU A 366 3.39 9.05 20.92
CA LEU A 366 4.40 9.18 19.87
C LEU A 366 5.67 8.45 20.24
N PRO A 367 6.42 7.92 19.24
CA PRO A 367 7.72 7.30 19.47
C PRO A 367 8.70 8.30 20.09
N ARG A 368 9.36 7.88 21.16
CA ARG A 368 10.41 8.67 21.81
C ARG A 368 11.62 8.80 20.89
N ALA A 369 12.20 9.97 20.81
CA ALA A 369 13.44 10.15 20.08
C ALA A 369 14.56 9.30 20.73
N PRO A 370 15.44 8.66 19.93
CA PRO A 370 16.58 7.94 20.48
C PRO A 370 17.47 8.90 21.25
N ALA A 371 18.04 8.43 22.38
CA ALA A 371 18.98 9.24 23.14
C ALA A 371 20.13 9.67 22.23
N PRO A 372 20.60 10.94 22.31
CA PRO A 372 21.80 11.34 21.62
C PRO A 372 22.97 10.44 22.08
N PRO A 373 23.88 10.05 21.17
CA PRO A 373 25.04 9.25 21.55
C PRO A 373 25.78 9.95 22.64
N ALA A 374 26.11 9.22 23.73
CA ALA A 374 26.89 9.76 24.84
C ALA A 374 28.16 10.42 24.28
N PRO A 375 28.52 11.62 24.74
CA PRO A 375 29.74 12.26 24.28
C PRO A 375 30.92 11.31 24.51
N SER A 376 31.59 10.91 23.42
CA SER A 376 32.77 10.08 23.52
C SER A 376 33.74 10.80 24.42
N ARG A 377 34.01 10.24 25.62
CA ARG A 377 35.10 10.72 26.46
C ARG A 377 36.37 10.65 25.60
N ARG A 378 36.82 11.80 25.11
CA ARG A 378 38.15 11.92 24.55
C ARG A 378 39.11 11.63 25.69
N THR A 379 39.75 10.46 25.67
CA THR A 379 40.92 10.11 26.47
C THR A 379 42.09 10.87 25.94
#